data_771d14aee6efb13fb9fa374e9354120a
#
_entry.id   771d14aee6efb13fb9fa374e9354120a
#
_cell.length_a   1.000
_cell.length_b   1.000
_cell.length_c   1.000
_cell.angle_alpha   90.00
_cell.angle_beta   90.00
_cell.angle_gamma   90.00
#
_symmetry.space_group_name_H-M   'P 1'
#
loop_
_entity.id
_entity.type
_entity.pdbx_description
1 polymer ?
#
loop_
_entity_poly.entity_id
_entity_poly.type
_entity_poly.pdbx_seq_one_letter_code
_entity_poly.pdbx_strand_id
1 'polypeptide(L)'
;MTRGRFAPSPTGRMHLGNVFCALLSWLSAKSKGGEWVLRIEDLDPQRSKKDYALQLMDDLQWLGLPWDGEPVWQSQRGEIYEEYLQRLTDMGLTYPCYCTRADIMATQAPHETDGRVVYKGTCRPNPPSPITPHRSQLTVNRSPLTTTTRLIVPDCTIPFTDGHYGKHDINLAEHCGDYIIRRKDGAWAYQLAVVVDDALMGVTEIVRGRDLLLSSPQQIHLRNLLFQSTDDRVQSTENRVQMTDGLLKRKTITDAARCVPTATSLTPQTVPLRQGDERSGGGGLTAHYSPFNVDFFHHPLLCNAEGQRLCKRDKSMDLGYLRGTGITPQEIIGKLAYLAGLTDSTTPITPSELLPLFSWKKVPTEDIILK
;
A
#
# COMPACT_ATOMS: atom_id res chain seq x y z
N MET A 1 -3.17 3.93 -19.23
CA MET A 1 -2.77 5.25 -18.71
C MET A 1 -2.24 5.07 -17.29
N THR A 2 -1.07 5.61 -16.95
CA THR A 2 -0.52 5.52 -15.59
C THR A 2 -1.31 6.40 -14.64
N ARG A 3 -1.72 5.86 -13.48
CA ARG A 3 -2.29 6.64 -12.38
C ARG A 3 -1.51 6.36 -11.11
N GLY A 4 -0.64 7.31 -10.75
CA GLY A 4 0.09 7.34 -9.50
C GLY A 4 -0.72 8.01 -8.39
N ARG A 5 -0.29 7.84 -7.13
CA ARG A 5 -0.91 8.54 -6.01
C ARG A 5 0.13 9.00 -4.97
N PHE A 6 -0.19 10.09 -4.28
CA PHE A 6 0.43 10.46 -3.01
C PHE A 6 -0.60 10.26 -1.88
N ALA A 7 -0.23 9.53 -0.85
CA ALA A 7 -1.15 9.08 0.19
C ALA A 7 -0.60 9.40 1.60
N PRO A 8 -0.51 10.66 1.98
CA PRO A 8 0.05 11.07 3.26
C PRO A 8 -0.97 11.00 4.40
N SER A 9 -0.48 10.61 5.61
CA SER A 9 -1.25 10.72 6.85
C SER A 9 -1.05 12.11 7.48
N PRO A 10 -2.12 12.89 7.73
CA PRO A 10 -2.04 14.26 8.21
C PRO A 10 -1.84 14.31 9.75
N THR A 11 -0.74 13.72 10.24
CA THR A 11 -0.41 13.62 11.67
C THR A 11 0.58 14.69 12.14
N GLY A 12 0.85 15.71 11.31
CA GLY A 12 1.76 16.84 11.51
C GLY A 12 2.19 17.40 10.16
N ARG A 13 3.03 18.44 10.17
CA ARG A 13 3.57 19.01 8.93
C ARG A 13 4.46 18.01 8.18
N MET A 14 4.60 18.24 6.87
CA MET A 14 5.51 17.46 6.05
C MET A 14 6.97 17.80 6.41
N HIS A 15 7.82 16.80 6.41
CA HIS A 15 9.28 16.95 6.43
C HIS A 15 9.86 16.59 5.04
N LEU A 16 11.13 16.88 4.82
CA LEU A 16 11.77 16.65 3.52
C LEU A 16 11.58 15.22 3.00
N GLY A 17 11.52 14.20 3.87
CA GLY A 17 11.25 12.82 3.45
C GLY A 17 9.86 12.62 2.83
N ASN A 18 8.83 13.35 3.33
CA ASN A 18 7.50 13.32 2.72
C ASN A 18 7.52 14.05 1.36
N VAL A 19 8.22 15.20 1.28
CA VAL A 19 8.36 15.95 0.04
C VAL A 19 9.12 15.14 -1.01
N PHE A 20 10.16 14.40 -0.61
CA PHE A 20 10.92 13.50 -1.48
C PHE A 20 10.03 12.40 -2.08
N CYS A 21 9.20 11.76 -1.23
CA CYS A 21 8.22 10.79 -1.71
C CYS A 21 7.19 11.43 -2.66
N ALA A 22 6.66 12.62 -2.33
CA ALA A 22 5.74 13.35 -3.18
C ALA A 22 6.36 13.69 -4.54
N LEU A 23 7.58 14.24 -4.54
CA LEU A 23 8.31 14.59 -5.76
C LEU A 23 8.55 13.36 -6.66
N LEU A 24 9.10 12.28 -6.13
CA LEU A 24 9.37 11.08 -6.93
C LEU A 24 8.10 10.42 -7.45
N SER A 25 7.03 10.37 -6.65
CA SER A 25 5.75 9.82 -7.10
C SER A 25 5.08 10.69 -8.17
N TRP A 26 5.20 12.03 -8.05
CA TRP A 26 4.71 12.96 -9.05
C TRP A 26 5.48 12.84 -10.37
N LEU A 27 6.81 12.84 -10.29
CA LEU A 27 7.69 12.69 -11.46
C LEU A 27 7.46 11.35 -12.16
N SER A 28 7.32 10.26 -11.41
CA SER A 28 7.08 8.93 -11.99
C SER A 28 5.79 8.87 -12.80
N ALA A 29 4.69 9.40 -12.27
CA ALA A 29 3.42 9.43 -12.97
C ALA A 29 3.42 10.42 -14.15
N LYS A 30 3.87 11.65 -13.90
CA LYS A 30 3.80 12.76 -14.89
C LYS A 30 4.77 12.57 -16.05
N SER A 31 5.95 11.98 -15.85
CA SER A 31 6.89 11.66 -16.94
C SER A 31 6.32 10.68 -17.97
N LYS A 32 5.32 9.90 -17.57
CA LYS A 32 4.58 8.95 -18.43
C LYS A 32 3.30 9.58 -19.01
N GLY A 33 3.08 10.88 -18.83
CA GLY A 33 1.82 11.55 -19.21
C GLY A 33 0.61 11.07 -18.40
N GLY A 34 0.86 10.55 -17.20
CA GLY A 34 -0.16 9.96 -16.32
C GLY A 34 -0.82 10.98 -15.40
N GLU A 35 -1.79 10.49 -14.63
CA GLU A 35 -2.44 11.21 -13.54
C GLU A 35 -1.72 10.94 -12.21
N TRP A 36 -1.75 11.94 -11.32
CA TRP A 36 -1.23 11.83 -9.97
C TRP A 36 -2.27 12.33 -8.98
N VAL A 37 -2.91 11.41 -8.26
CA VAL A 37 -4.04 11.70 -7.37
C VAL A 37 -3.60 11.80 -5.91
N LEU A 38 -4.37 12.56 -5.12
CA LEU A 38 -4.12 12.76 -3.69
C LEU A 38 -5.13 11.99 -2.86
N ARG A 39 -4.62 11.22 -1.87
CA ARG A 39 -5.44 10.58 -0.84
C ARG A 39 -4.94 10.98 0.55
N ILE A 40 -5.84 11.50 1.37
CA ILE A 40 -5.56 11.84 2.77
C ILE A 40 -5.86 10.63 3.64
N GLU A 41 -4.81 10.06 4.26
CA GLU A 41 -4.92 8.87 5.12
C GLU A 41 -5.15 9.29 6.58
N ASP A 42 -6.39 9.67 6.89
CA ASP A 42 -6.84 10.25 8.15
C ASP A 42 -7.66 9.27 9.01
N LEU A 43 -7.37 7.97 8.91
CA LEU A 43 -8.07 6.89 9.64
C LEU A 43 -7.88 6.91 11.16
N ASP A 44 -6.84 7.55 11.65
CA ASP A 44 -6.56 7.68 13.09
C ASP A 44 -6.99 9.07 13.58
N PRO A 45 -8.21 9.23 14.14
CA PRO A 45 -8.74 10.55 14.50
C PRO A 45 -7.99 11.19 15.68
N GLN A 46 -7.24 10.40 16.49
CA GLN A 46 -6.46 10.94 17.59
C GLN A 46 -5.19 11.63 17.09
N ARG A 47 -4.61 11.14 16.00
CA ARG A 47 -3.34 11.62 15.45
C ARG A 47 -3.51 12.51 14.23
N SER A 48 -4.53 12.27 13.41
CA SER A 48 -4.82 12.99 12.17
C SER A 48 -5.65 14.24 12.48
N LYS A 49 -5.24 15.37 11.89
CA LYS A 49 -5.96 16.65 12.05
C LYS A 49 -6.22 17.26 10.68
N LYS A 50 -7.42 17.81 10.51
CA LYS A 50 -7.84 18.46 9.27
C LYS A 50 -6.90 19.62 8.89
N ASP A 51 -6.45 20.39 9.87
CA ASP A 51 -5.55 21.52 9.62
C ASP A 51 -4.21 21.06 9.02
N TYR A 52 -3.67 19.93 9.48
CA TYR A 52 -2.46 19.36 8.87
C TYR A 52 -2.69 18.86 7.44
N ALA A 53 -3.88 18.35 7.14
CA ALA A 53 -4.22 17.97 5.77
C ALA A 53 -4.30 19.20 4.85
N LEU A 54 -4.94 20.28 5.31
CA LEU A 54 -5.03 21.54 4.55
C LEU A 54 -3.64 22.17 4.35
N GLN A 55 -2.80 22.16 5.39
CA GLN A 55 -1.41 22.63 5.26
C GLN A 55 -0.60 21.78 4.27
N LEU A 56 -0.77 20.48 4.30
CA LEU A 56 -0.11 19.57 3.36
C LEU A 56 -0.52 19.86 1.91
N MET A 57 -1.80 20.12 1.68
CA MET A 57 -2.32 20.48 0.36
C MET A 57 -1.76 21.82 -0.11
N ASP A 58 -1.71 22.85 0.77
CA ASP A 58 -1.07 24.13 0.51
C ASP A 58 0.44 23.96 0.21
N ASP A 59 1.12 23.14 1.00
CA ASP A 59 2.55 22.84 0.81
C ASP A 59 2.82 22.17 -0.55
N LEU A 60 1.97 21.24 -0.99
CA LEU A 60 2.10 20.61 -2.33
C LEU A 60 1.91 21.62 -3.46
N GLN A 61 0.92 22.50 -3.34
CA GLN A 61 0.69 23.56 -4.33
C GLN A 61 1.87 24.54 -4.37
N TRP A 62 2.36 24.95 -3.19
CA TRP A 62 3.53 25.82 -3.09
C TRP A 62 4.79 25.22 -3.72
N LEU A 63 4.98 23.89 -3.57
CA LEU A 63 6.11 23.15 -4.17
C LEU A 63 5.97 22.96 -5.69
N GLY A 64 4.81 23.30 -6.29
CA GLY A 64 4.54 23.08 -7.71
C GLY A 64 4.22 21.60 -8.03
N LEU A 65 3.63 20.87 -7.08
CA LEU A 65 3.20 19.48 -7.20
C LEU A 65 1.66 19.38 -7.19
N PRO A 66 0.96 19.89 -8.23
CA PRO A 66 -0.48 19.77 -8.30
C PRO A 66 -0.92 18.32 -8.52
N TRP A 67 -2.04 17.96 -7.92
CA TRP A 67 -2.71 16.67 -8.13
C TRP A 67 -3.90 16.79 -9.06
N ASP A 68 -4.32 15.65 -9.63
CA ASP A 68 -5.46 15.56 -10.52
C ASP A 68 -6.73 15.16 -9.75
N GLY A 69 -7.84 15.81 -10.05
CA GLY A 69 -9.14 15.54 -9.44
C GLY A 69 -9.27 15.98 -7.97
N GLU A 70 -10.32 15.51 -7.32
CA GLU A 70 -10.59 15.83 -5.93
C GLU A 70 -9.81 14.91 -4.98
N PRO A 71 -9.30 15.44 -3.85
CA PRO A 71 -8.64 14.62 -2.86
C PRO A 71 -9.60 13.62 -2.22
N VAL A 72 -9.18 12.36 -2.09
CA VAL A 72 -9.95 11.33 -1.40
C VAL A 72 -9.57 11.32 0.09
N TRP A 73 -10.58 11.32 0.98
CA TRP A 73 -10.40 11.28 2.43
C TRP A 73 -10.80 9.90 2.96
N GLN A 74 -9.90 9.19 3.61
CA GLN A 74 -10.16 7.85 4.10
C GLN A 74 -11.19 7.82 5.22
N SER A 75 -11.26 8.85 6.06
CA SER A 75 -12.26 8.98 7.13
C SER A 75 -13.71 8.97 6.62
N GLN A 76 -13.95 9.32 5.35
CA GLN A 76 -15.26 9.34 4.72
C GLN A 76 -15.67 8.00 4.07
N ARG A 77 -14.81 6.97 4.14
CA ARG A 77 -14.96 5.74 3.37
C ARG A 77 -15.23 4.49 4.25
N GLY A 78 -15.62 4.71 5.49
CA GLY A 78 -15.85 3.63 6.47
C GLY A 78 -16.80 2.54 6.00
N GLU A 79 -17.91 2.91 5.34
CA GLU A 79 -18.90 1.96 4.81
C GLU A 79 -18.30 1.08 3.70
N ILE A 80 -17.46 1.64 2.86
CA ILE A 80 -16.75 0.90 1.81
C ILE A 80 -15.83 -0.14 2.44
N TYR A 81 -15.05 0.24 3.45
CA TYR A 81 -14.14 -0.70 4.11
C TYR A 81 -14.90 -1.80 4.87
N GLU A 82 -16.08 -1.48 5.43
CA GLU A 82 -16.94 -2.49 6.06
C GLU A 82 -17.41 -3.52 5.04
N GLU A 83 -17.84 -3.10 3.85
CA GLU A 83 -18.24 -4.01 2.76
C GLU A 83 -17.11 -4.97 2.39
N TYR A 84 -15.88 -4.46 2.21
CA TYR A 84 -14.72 -5.30 1.86
C TYR A 84 -14.29 -6.21 3.03
N LEU A 85 -14.40 -5.75 4.27
CA LEU A 85 -14.21 -6.61 5.44
C LEU A 85 -15.23 -7.73 5.47
N GLN A 86 -16.51 -7.43 5.20
CA GLN A 86 -17.58 -8.45 5.17
C GLN A 86 -17.29 -9.49 4.09
N ARG A 87 -16.85 -9.10 2.88
CA ARG A 87 -16.45 -10.03 1.83
C ARG A 87 -15.35 -11.00 2.29
N LEU A 88 -14.31 -10.51 2.98
CA LEU A 88 -13.27 -11.37 3.55
C LEU A 88 -13.80 -12.32 4.63
N THR A 89 -14.77 -11.85 5.40
CA THR A 89 -15.44 -12.63 6.46
C THR A 89 -16.29 -13.74 5.86
N ASP A 90 -17.08 -13.44 4.83
CA ASP A 90 -17.92 -14.41 4.11
C ASP A 90 -17.06 -15.50 3.42
N MET A 91 -15.85 -15.15 2.99
CA MET A 91 -14.86 -16.11 2.50
C MET A 91 -14.22 -16.96 3.61
N GLY A 92 -14.54 -16.72 4.89
CA GLY A 92 -13.92 -17.43 6.02
C GLY A 92 -12.45 -17.08 6.27
N LEU A 93 -11.99 -15.94 5.76
CA LEU A 93 -10.58 -15.53 5.80
C LEU A 93 -10.26 -14.62 7.00
N THR A 94 -11.22 -14.34 7.87
CA THR A 94 -11.02 -13.47 9.03
C THR A 94 -11.32 -14.16 10.33
N TYR A 95 -10.75 -13.67 11.42
CA TYR A 95 -11.06 -14.14 12.76
C TYR A 95 -10.80 -13.06 13.82
N PRO A 96 -11.51 -13.11 14.98
CA PRO A 96 -11.27 -12.21 16.10
C PRO A 96 -9.99 -12.61 16.85
N CYS A 97 -9.14 -11.62 17.15
CA CYS A 97 -7.93 -11.79 17.94
C CYS A 97 -8.03 -11.01 19.24
N TYR A 98 -7.79 -11.68 20.35
CA TYR A 98 -7.88 -11.15 21.72
C TYR A 98 -6.50 -10.80 22.31
N CYS A 99 -5.42 -11.16 21.62
CA CYS A 99 -4.06 -10.92 22.10
C CYS A 99 -3.78 -9.44 22.30
N THR A 100 -3.17 -9.11 23.43
CA THR A 100 -2.55 -7.81 23.67
C THR A 100 -1.18 -7.77 22.97
N ARG A 101 -0.59 -6.56 22.86
CA ARG A 101 0.78 -6.43 22.33
C ARG A 101 1.79 -7.18 23.20
N ALA A 102 1.58 -7.19 24.52
CA ALA A 102 2.44 -7.94 25.45
C ALA A 102 2.34 -9.45 25.22
N ASP A 103 1.12 -10.00 25.01
CA ASP A 103 0.94 -11.42 24.69
C ASP A 103 1.67 -11.83 23.42
N ILE A 104 1.60 -10.98 22.39
CA ILE A 104 2.28 -11.22 21.11
C ILE A 104 3.80 -11.19 21.31
N MET A 105 4.33 -10.22 22.05
CA MET A 105 5.76 -10.13 22.33
C MET A 105 6.29 -11.27 23.19
N ALA A 106 5.50 -11.77 24.14
CA ALA A 106 5.88 -12.88 25.01
C ALA A 106 6.00 -14.23 24.28
N THR A 107 5.27 -14.42 23.18
CA THR A 107 5.27 -15.67 22.39
C THR A 107 6.33 -15.70 21.29
N GLN A 108 7.12 -14.65 21.14
CA GLN A 108 8.09 -14.52 20.04
C GLN A 108 9.52 -14.49 20.56
N ALA A 109 10.35 -15.40 20.04
CA ALA A 109 11.78 -15.17 20.01
C ALA A 109 12.07 -13.92 19.14
N PRO A 110 13.09 -13.10 19.49
CA PRO A 110 13.44 -11.93 18.68
C PRO A 110 13.89 -12.44 17.30
N HIS A 111 13.01 -12.26 16.31
CA HIS A 111 13.30 -12.53 14.92
C HIS A 111 13.32 -11.22 14.16
N GLU A 112 14.41 -11.06 13.44
CA GLU A 112 14.71 -10.05 12.44
C GLU A 112 15.22 -8.70 12.93
N THR A 113 16.20 -8.24 12.20
CA THR A 113 17.00 -7.04 12.36
C THR A 113 16.23 -5.72 12.31
N ASP A 114 14.93 -5.75 11.97
CA ASP A 114 14.07 -4.56 11.85
C ASP A 114 13.04 -4.39 13.00
N GLY A 115 13.05 -5.29 13.99
CA GLY A 115 12.16 -5.21 15.16
C GLY A 115 10.67 -5.46 14.85
N ARG A 116 10.32 -6.00 13.70
CA ARG A 116 8.94 -6.37 13.36
C ARG A 116 8.52 -7.61 14.12
N VAL A 117 7.27 -7.60 14.56
CA VAL A 117 6.67 -8.69 15.31
C VAL A 117 5.71 -9.43 14.39
N VAL A 118 6.09 -10.66 13.99
CA VAL A 118 5.26 -11.55 13.16
C VAL A 118 4.29 -12.33 14.03
N TYR A 119 2.99 -12.14 13.84
CA TYR A 119 1.97 -12.83 14.61
C TYR A 119 1.83 -14.32 14.19
N LYS A 120 2.04 -15.23 15.12
CA LYS A 120 2.07 -16.70 14.86
C LYS A 120 0.69 -17.38 14.85
N GLY A 121 -0.42 -16.61 14.85
CA GLY A 121 -1.75 -17.20 14.73
C GLY A 121 -2.34 -17.75 16.03
N THR A 122 -1.93 -17.28 17.22
CA THR A 122 -2.40 -17.78 18.53
C THR A 122 -3.92 -17.87 18.66
N CYS A 123 -4.67 -16.93 18.07
CA CYS A 123 -6.14 -16.95 18.07
C CYS A 123 -6.74 -17.55 16.79
N ARG A 124 -5.90 -18.03 15.86
CA ARG A 124 -6.38 -18.62 14.60
C ARG A 124 -7.18 -19.90 14.91
N PRO A 125 -8.40 -20.06 14.36
CA PRO A 125 -9.15 -21.32 14.51
C PRO A 125 -8.36 -22.49 13.90
N ASN A 126 -8.33 -23.61 14.60
CA ASN A 126 -7.68 -24.83 14.11
C ASN A 126 -8.62 -26.03 14.32
N PRO A 127 -9.15 -26.70 13.27
CA PRO A 127 -9.07 -26.32 11.85
C PRO A 127 -9.84 -25.03 11.53
N PRO A 128 -9.59 -24.38 10.40
CA PRO A 128 -10.37 -23.23 9.99
C PRO A 128 -11.84 -23.66 9.85
N SER A 129 -12.68 -23.18 10.75
CA SER A 129 -14.10 -23.45 10.76
C SER A 129 -14.84 -22.24 10.23
N PRO A 130 -15.85 -22.40 9.33
CA PRO A 130 -16.74 -21.31 9.01
C PRO A 130 -17.46 -20.90 10.29
N ILE A 131 -17.10 -19.74 10.78
CA ILE A 131 -17.75 -18.89 11.77
C ILE A 131 -18.60 -19.60 12.83
N THR A 132 -17.97 -20.27 13.76
CA THR A 132 -18.47 -20.32 15.13
C THR A 132 -17.44 -19.60 16.00
N PRO A 133 -17.85 -18.61 16.82
CA PRO A 133 -16.90 -17.97 17.72
C PRO A 133 -16.40 -19.05 18.69
N HIS A 134 -15.19 -19.57 18.42
CA HIS A 134 -14.54 -20.50 19.33
C HIS A 134 -14.28 -19.78 20.65
N ARG A 135 -15.15 -20.03 21.57
CA ARG A 135 -15.00 -19.73 22.99
C ARG A 135 -13.94 -20.69 23.56
N SER A 136 -12.69 -20.61 23.07
CA SER A 136 -11.59 -21.34 23.66
C SER A 136 -11.16 -20.62 24.93
N GLN A 137 -11.58 -21.18 26.04
CA GLN A 137 -10.92 -21.29 27.36
C GLN A 137 -10.18 -20.10 28.00
N LEU A 138 -10.37 -18.89 27.52
CA LEU A 138 -10.05 -17.69 28.29
C LEU A 138 -11.36 -17.10 28.78
N THR A 139 -11.77 -17.51 29.98
CA THR A 139 -12.85 -16.90 30.75
C THR A 139 -12.53 -15.45 31.08
N VAL A 140 -12.66 -14.59 30.07
CA VAL A 140 -12.69 -13.17 30.29
C VAL A 140 -13.94 -12.64 29.59
N ASN A 141 -14.87 -12.13 30.36
CA ASN A 141 -16.05 -11.38 29.90
C ASN A 141 -15.60 -10.13 29.14
N ARG A 142 -15.13 -10.28 27.89
CA ARG A 142 -14.79 -9.15 27.01
C ARG A 142 -15.89 -9.00 25.98
N SER A 143 -16.46 -7.79 25.95
CA SER A 143 -17.44 -7.36 24.96
C SER A 143 -16.91 -7.58 23.52
N PRO A 144 -17.75 -7.98 22.55
CA PRO A 144 -17.39 -8.10 21.12
C PRO A 144 -16.74 -6.84 20.52
N LEU A 145 -17.00 -5.68 21.11
CA LEU A 145 -16.49 -4.36 20.71
C LEU A 145 -15.00 -4.11 21.01
N THR A 146 -14.26 -5.10 21.57
CA THR A 146 -12.86 -4.90 21.99
C THR A 146 -11.89 -5.88 21.34
N THR A 147 -12.24 -6.45 20.20
CA THR A 147 -11.41 -7.42 19.49
C THR A 147 -10.78 -6.82 18.24
N THR A 148 -9.56 -7.24 17.95
CA THR A 148 -8.90 -6.97 16.67
C THR A 148 -9.34 -8.01 15.66
N THR A 149 -9.69 -7.61 14.43
CA THR A 149 -9.93 -8.56 13.34
C THR A 149 -8.65 -8.76 12.54
N ARG A 150 -8.26 -10.02 12.36
CA ARG A 150 -7.09 -10.41 11.56
C ARG A 150 -7.49 -11.14 10.30
N LEU A 151 -6.68 -10.99 9.26
CA LEU A 151 -6.74 -11.80 8.04
C LEU A 151 -5.89 -13.05 8.23
N ILE A 152 -6.40 -14.20 7.82
CA ILE A 152 -5.67 -15.46 7.73
C ILE A 152 -4.71 -15.38 6.56
N VAL A 153 -3.42 -15.54 6.84
CA VAL A 153 -2.37 -15.49 5.82
C VAL A 153 -1.93 -16.93 5.50
N PRO A 154 -1.91 -17.33 4.23
CA PRO A 154 -1.41 -18.64 3.84
C PRO A 154 0.11 -18.71 3.96
N ASP A 155 0.63 -19.93 4.18
CA ASP A 155 2.07 -20.21 4.03
C ASP A 155 2.40 -20.29 2.53
N CYS A 156 2.75 -19.14 1.97
CA CYS A 156 3.08 -19.06 0.56
C CYS A 156 4.01 -17.89 0.25
N THR A 157 4.79 -18.04 -0.80
CA THR A 157 5.67 -17.00 -1.34
C THR A 157 4.94 -16.17 -2.38
N ILE A 158 4.98 -14.85 -2.25
CA ILE A 158 4.50 -13.90 -3.24
C ILE A 158 5.68 -13.36 -4.03
N PRO A 159 5.86 -13.76 -5.27
CA PRO A 159 6.84 -13.14 -6.16
C PRO A 159 6.30 -11.78 -6.65
N PHE A 160 7.13 -10.75 -6.62
CA PHE A 160 6.85 -9.48 -7.30
C PHE A 160 8.14 -8.81 -7.76
N THR A 161 8.01 -7.90 -8.72
CA THR A 161 9.13 -7.09 -9.18
C THR A 161 8.88 -5.65 -8.81
N ASP A 162 9.77 -5.10 -7.99
CA ASP A 162 9.83 -3.67 -7.74
C ASP A 162 10.57 -2.97 -8.87
N GLY A 163 10.03 -1.86 -9.37
CA GLY A 163 10.60 -1.15 -10.52
C GLY A 163 11.95 -0.47 -10.22
N HIS A 164 12.33 -0.37 -8.93
CA HIS A 164 13.60 0.20 -8.51
C HIS A 164 14.52 -0.82 -7.83
N TYR A 165 13.99 -1.65 -6.93
CA TYR A 165 14.77 -2.66 -6.18
C TYR A 165 14.78 -4.06 -6.81
N GLY A 166 14.09 -4.26 -7.95
CA GLY A 166 14.13 -5.53 -8.68
C GLY A 166 13.23 -6.62 -8.12
N LYS A 167 13.61 -7.88 -8.29
CA LYS A 167 12.80 -9.05 -7.96
C LYS A 167 12.86 -9.39 -6.47
N HIS A 168 11.69 -9.73 -5.92
CA HIS A 168 11.51 -10.16 -4.54
C HIS A 168 10.61 -11.39 -4.49
N ASP A 169 11.00 -12.36 -3.65
CA ASP A 169 10.23 -13.56 -3.33
C ASP A 169 10.05 -13.60 -1.81
N ILE A 170 8.86 -13.22 -1.32
CA ILE A 170 8.62 -13.04 0.11
C ILE A 170 7.55 -14.02 0.60
N ASN A 171 7.90 -14.89 1.55
CA ASN A 171 6.94 -15.78 2.21
C ASN A 171 6.08 -14.97 3.19
N LEU A 172 4.75 -15.03 3.00
CA LEU A 172 3.80 -14.25 3.82
C LEU A 172 3.73 -14.73 5.27
N ALA A 173 3.74 -16.04 5.51
CA ALA A 173 3.62 -16.56 6.86
C ALA A 173 4.87 -16.26 7.70
N GLU A 174 6.05 -16.33 7.08
CA GLU A 174 7.33 -16.07 7.75
C GLU A 174 7.55 -14.59 8.03
N HIS A 175 7.33 -13.73 7.04
CA HIS A 175 7.67 -12.30 7.12
C HIS A 175 6.52 -11.40 7.61
N CYS A 176 5.27 -11.84 7.47
CA CYS A 176 4.10 -11.00 7.75
C CYS A 176 3.20 -11.60 8.84
N GLY A 177 2.94 -12.91 8.79
CA GLY A 177 1.94 -13.56 9.64
C GLY A 177 0.54 -12.99 9.42
N ASP A 178 -0.42 -13.40 10.25
CA ASP A 178 -1.79 -12.88 10.18
C ASP A 178 -1.83 -11.42 10.61
N TYR A 179 -2.14 -10.53 9.68
CA TYR A 179 -2.12 -9.10 9.95
C TYR A 179 -3.51 -8.53 10.25
N ILE A 180 -3.51 -7.39 10.93
CA ILE A 180 -4.71 -6.70 11.36
C ILE A 180 -5.37 -6.02 10.16
N ILE A 181 -6.69 -6.21 10.01
CA ILE A 181 -7.54 -5.50 9.03
C ILE A 181 -8.54 -4.56 9.70
N ARG A 182 -8.90 -4.80 10.98
CA ARG A 182 -9.63 -3.85 11.83
C ARG A 182 -9.08 -3.86 13.25
N ARG A 183 -8.83 -2.69 13.79
CA ARG A 183 -8.27 -2.51 15.14
C ARG A 183 -9.37 -2.68 16.20
N LYS A 184 -8.95 -2.99 17.44
CA LYS A 184 -9.86 -3.14 18.59
C LYS A 184 -10.61 -1.86 18.98
N ASP A 185 -10.09 -0.69 18.62
CA ASP A 185 -10.73 0.61 18.83
C ASP A 185 -11.73 0.98 17.71
N GLY A 186 -11.97 0.04 16.79
CA GLY A 186 -12.88 0.22 15.65
C GLY A 186 -12.25 0.93 14.45
N ALA A 187 -11.03 1.44 14.56
CA ALA A 187 -10.34 2.06 13.44
C ALA A 187 -9.95 1.03 12.38
N TRP A 188 -9.99 1.43 11.12
CA TRP A 188 -9.53 0.62 9.99
C TRP A 188 -8.02 0.47 10.01
N ALA A 189 -7.53 -0.71 9.66
CA ALA A 189 -6.11 -0.92 9.52
C ALA A 189 -5.62 -0.45 8.14
N TYR A 190 -4.40 0.05 8.10
CA TYR A 190 -3.73 0.57 6.90
C TYR A 190 -3.83 -0.41 5.71
N GLN A 191 -3.55 -1.69 5.93
CA GLN A 191 -3.50 -2.69 4.84
C GLN A 191 -4.83 -2.83 4.09
N LEU A 192 -5.98 -2.85 4.81
CA LEU A 192 -7.27 -2.94 4.15
C LEU A 192 -7.60 -1.66 3.39
N ALA A 193 -7.48 -0.52 4.06
CA ALA A 193 -7.88 0.76 3.50
C ALA A 193 -7.06 1.13 2.25
N VAL A 194 -5.73 0.97 2.31
CA VAL A 194 -4.87 1.32 1.17
C VAL A 194 -5.14 0.44 -0.06
N VAL A 195 -5.37 -0.87 0.15
CA VAL A 195 -5.65 -1.80 -0.97
C VAL A 195 -6.98 -1.52 -1.63
N VAL A 196 -8.03 -1.30 -0.80
CA VAL A 196 -9.36 -0.98 -1.30
C VAL A 196 -9.35 0.34 -2.06
N ASP A 197 -8.72 1.36 -1.49
CA ASP A 197 -8.67 2.68 -2.12
C ASP A 197 -7.83 2.68 -3.40
N ASP A 198 -6.64 2.09 -3.39
CA ASP A 198 -5.79 2.01 -4.58
C ASP A 198 -6.53 1.30 -5.73
N ALA A 199 -7.36 0.29 -5.42
CA ALA A 199 -8.18 -0.39 -6.42
C ALA A 199 -9.32 0.50 -6.94
N LEU A 200 -10.11 1.08 -6.04
CA LEU A 200 -11.28 1.88 -6.39
C LEU A 200 -10.92 3.23 -7.02
N MET A 201 -9.76 3.78 -6.69
CA MET A 201 -9.21 4.98 -7.34
C MET A 201 -8.54 4.68 -8.68
N GLY A 202 -8.44 3.42 -9.10
CA GLY A 202 -7.81 3.02 -10.34
C GLY A 202 -6.29 3.25 -10.36
N VAL A 203 -5.64 3.18 -9.20
CA VAL A 203 -4.19 3.34 -9.06
C VAL A 203 -3.48 2.17 -9.74
N THR A 204 -2.57 2.50 -10.65
CA THR A 204 -1.75 1.53 -11.40
C THR A 204 -0.27 1.61 -11.04
N GLU A 205 0.15 2.68 -10.33
CA GLU A 205 1.54 2.86 -9.91
C GLU A 205 1.62 3.34 -8.46
N ILE A 206 2.43 2.64 -7.67
CA ILE A 206 2.63 2.92 -6.25
C ILE A 206 4.10 3.26 -6.01
N VAL A 207 4.37 4.55 -5.80
CA VAL A 207 5.68 5.05 -5.36
C VAL A 207 5.63 5.34 -3.86
N ARG A 208 6.62 4.83 -3.09
CA ARG A 208 6.70 5.03 -1.63
C ARG A 208 8.09 4.68 -1.08
N GLY A 209 8.33 4.96 0.20
CA GLY A 209 9.59 4.64 0.86
C GLY A 209 9.86 3.13 0.95
N ARG A 210 11.13 2.72 0.86
CA ARG A 210 11.56 1.32 0.91
C ARG A 210 11.23 0.61 2.25
N ASP A 211 10.95 1.36 3.30
CA ASP A 211 10.49 0.83 4.59
C ASP A 211 9.12 0.13 4.48
N LEU A 212 8.37 0.36 3.38
CA LEU A 212 7.11 -0.31 3.07
C LEU A 212 7.26 -1.46 2.06
N LEU A 213 8.47 -1.82 1.65
CA LEU A 213 8.70 -2.88 0.66
C LEU A 213 8.09 -4.22 1.12
N LEU A 214 8.28 -4.61 2.37
CA LEU A 214 7.68 -5.81 2.95
C LEU A 214 6.15 -5.75 3.13
N SER A 215 5.53 -4.58 2.96
CA SER A 215 4.07 -4.46 2.90
C SER A 215 3.50 -4.79 1.52
N SER A 216 4.32 -4.78 0.47
CA SER A 216 3.87 -5.03 -0.91
C SER A 216 3.27 -6.43 -1.09
N PRO A 217 3.89 -7.53 -0.63
CA PRO A 217 3.30 -8.87 -0.78
C PRO A 217 1.97 -9.02 -0.01
N GLN A 218 1.82 -8.38 1.15
CA GLN A 218 0.55 -8.34 1.89
C GLN A 218 -0.54 -7.66 1.06
N GLN A 219 -0.22 -6.54 0.45
CA GLN A 219 -1.16 -5.75 -0.35
C GLN A 219 -1.50 -6.44 -1.67
N ILE A 220 -0.52 -7.07 -2.32
CA ILE A 220 -0.74 -7.90 -3.51
C ILE A 220 -1.68 -9.06 -3.17
N HIS A 221 -1.41 -9.79 -2.09
CA HIS A 221 -2.27 -10.89 -1.64
C HIS A 221 -3.69 -10.42 -1.36
N LEU A 222 -3.86 -9.36 -0.56
CA LEU A 222 -5.17 -8.82 -0.22
C LEU A 222 -5.93 -8.32 -1.45
N ARG A 223 -5.25 -7.64 -2.38
CA ARG A 223 -5.83 -7.19 -3.64
C ARG A 223 -6.33 -8.36 -4.47
N ASN A 224 -5.56 -9.43 -4.57
CA ASN A 224 -5.95 -10.64 -5.27
C ASN A 224 -7.18 -11.31 -4.64
N LEU A 225 -7.26 -11.35 -3.31
CA LEU A 225 -8.44 -11.87 -2.61
C LEU A 225 -9.71 -11.08 -2.89
N LEU A 226 -9.60 -9.76 -2.95
CA LEU A 226 -10.77 -8.87 -3.04
C LEU A 226 -11.23 -8.58 -4.46
N PHE A 227 -10.32 -8.57 -5.43
CA PHE A 227 -10.59 -8.03 -6.77
C PHE A 227 -10.35 -9.02 -7.93
N GLN A 228 -9.77 -10.21 -7.69
CA GLN A 228 -9.76 -11.25 -8.73
C GLN A 228 -11.18 -11.76 -8.99
N SER A 229 -11.55 -11.87 -10.29
CA SER A 229 -12.82 -12.46 -10.66
C SER A 229 -12.88 -13.95 -10.26
N THR A 230 -14.07 -14.46 -9.99
CA THR A 230 -14.30 -15.89 -9.70
C THR A 230 -13.87 -16.76 -10.88
N ASP A 231 -14.01 -16.26 -12.12
CA ASP A 231 -13.63 -16.98 -13.33
C ASP A 231 -12.10 -17.15 -13.43
N ASP A 232 -11.32 -16.12 -13.10
CA ASP A 232 -9.86 -16.20 -13.07
C ASP A 232 -9.36 -17.14 -11.96
N ARG A 233 -10.09 -17.24 -10.83
CA ARG A 233 -9.79 -18.19 -9.75
C ARG A 233 -10.02 -19.64 -10.17
N VAL A 234 -11.07 -19.92 -10.93
CA VAL A 234 -11.40 -21.27 -11.45
C VAL A 234 -10.35 -21.71 -12.47
N GLN A 235 -9.99 -20.85 -13.43
CA GLN A 235 -8.96 -21.18 -14.43
C GLN A 235 -7.58 -21.43 -13.83
N SER A 236 -7.18 -20.66 -12.81
CA SER A 236 -5.91 -20.89 -12.12
C SER A 236 -5.89 -22.19 -11.33
N THR A 237 -7.05 -22.68 -10.88
CA THR A 237 -7.22 -23.96 -10.18
C THR A 237 -7.24 -25.13 -11.18
N GLU A 238 -7.91 -24.98 -12.33
CA GLU A 238 -7.99 -26.00 -13.38
C GLU A 238 -6.63 -26.25 -14.04
N ASN A 239 -5.85 -25.22 -14.35
CA ASN A 239 -4.50 -25.35 -14.89
C ASN A 239 -3.51 -26.04 -13.91
N ARG A 240 -3.79 -26.02 -12.61
CA ARG A 240 -3.01 -26.79 -11.60
C ARG A 240 -3.45 -28.24 -11.48
N VAL A 241 -4.73 -28.54 -11.70
CA VAL A 241 -5.25 -29.93 -11.65
C VAL A 241 -4.73 -30.75 -12.82
N GLN A 242 -4.51 -30.14 -13.99
CA GLN A 242 -3.93 -30.85 -15.15
C GLN A 242 -2.44 -31.20 -15.00
N MET A 243 -1.72 -30.62 -14.03
CA MET A 243 -0.30 -30.94 -13.75
C MET A 243 -0.09 -32.04 -12.69
N THR A 244 -1.15 -32.53 -12.04
CA THR A 244 -1.03 -33.55 -10.98
C THR A 244 -2.06 -34.65 -11.14
N ASP A 245 -2.08 -35.33 -12.29
CA ASP A 245 -2.82 -36.58 -12.42
C ASP A 245 -2.02 -37.68 -11.69
N GLY A 246 -2.42 -37.99 -10.48
CA GLY A 246 -1.80 -39.11 -9.78
C GLY A 246 -2.06 -39.24 -8.28
N LEU A 247 -2.94 -38.49 -7.63
CA LEU A 247 -3.42 -38.85 -6.27
C LEU A 247 -4.62 -37.98 -5.85
N LEU A 248 -5.82 -38.47 -6.12
CA LEU A 248 -7.05 -37.91 -5.57
C LEU A 248 -7.17 -38.21 -4.07
N LYS A 249 -6.99 -37.21 -3.23
CA LYS A 249 -7.66 -37.15 -1.92
C LYS A 249 -8.38 -35.80 -1.82
N ARG A 250 -9.71 -35.88 -1.62
CA ARG A 250 -10.61 -34.75 -1.39
C ARG A 250 -10.01 -33.79 -0.34
N LYS A 251 -9.62 -32.61 -0.73
CA LYS A 251 -9.29 -31.50 0.14
C LYS A 251 -10.43 -30.49 0.14
N THR A 252 -10.94 -30.24 1.32
CA THR A 252 -11.98 -29.28 1.70
C THR A 252 -11.57 -27.82 1.37
N ILE A 253 -12.55 -26.96 1.34
CA ILE A 253 -12.65 -25.52 1.02
C ILE A 253 -11.50 -24.59 1.53
N THR A 254 -10.53 -25.11 2.25
CA THR A 254 -9.33 -24.42 2.74
C THR A 254 -8.33 -23.99 1.65
N ASP A 255 -8.57 -24.36 0.38
CA ASP A 255 -7.66 -24.04 -0.73
C ASP A 255 -7.86 -22.62 -1.34
N ALA A 256 -8.90 -21.87 -0.94
CA ALA A 256 -9.13 -20.48 -1.40
C ALA A 256 -8.06 -19.49 -0.91
N ALA A 257 -7.28 -19.85 0.09
CA ALA A 257 -6.19 -19.04 0.63
C ALA A 257 -4.82 -19.28 -0.05
N ARG A 258 -4.78 -20.01 -1.18
CA ARG A 258 -3.51 -20.26 -1.88
C ARG A 258 -3.06 -19.03 -2.66
N CYS A 259 -1.75 -18.80 -2.64
CA CYS A 259 -1.09 -17.78 -3.45
C CYS A 259 -1.35 -18.02 -4.93
N VAL A 260 -1.92 -17.03 -5.59
CA VAL A 260 -2.00 -16.97 -7.05
C VAL A 260 -0.72 -16.31 -7.55
N PRO A 261 0.09 -16.95 -8.41
CA PRO A 261 1.26 -16.33 -9.00
C PRO A 261 0.83 -15.09 -9.80
N THR A 262 1.50 -13.97 -9.62
CA THR A 262 1.40 -12.82 -10.52
C THR A 262 1.80 -13.29 -11.92
N ALA A 263 0.91 -13.08 -12.92
CA ALA A 263 1.20 -13.38 -14.31
C ALA A 263 2.44 -12.60 -14.77
N THR A 264 3.50 -13.33 -15.07
CA THR A 264 4.67 -12.80 -15.77
C THR A 264 4.22 -12.34 -17.16
N SER A 265 4.47 -11.05 -17.44
CA SER A 265 4.45 -10.38 -18.77
C SER A 265 3.87 -11.20 -19.92
N LEU A 266 2.57 -11.04 -20.17
CA LEU A 266 1.99 -11.38 -21.47
C LEU A 266 1.97 -10.09 -22.30
N THR A 267 2.65 -10.13 -23.44
CA THR A 267 2.57 -9.15 -24.51
C THR A 267 1.11 -8.87 -24.90
N PRO A 268 0.74 -7.63 -25.20
CA PRO A 268 -0.64 -7.31 -25.58
C PRO A 268 -1.00 -7.99 -26.90
N GLN A 269 -1.87 -8.98 -26.86
CA GLN A 269 -2.56 -9.43 -28.07
C GLN A 269 -3.75 -8.51 -28.31
N THR A 270 -3.70 -7.83 -29.44
CA THR A 270 -4.80 -7.03 -30.00
C THR A 270 -6.00 -7.93 -30.32
N VAL A 271 -7.09 -7.74 -29.57
CA VAL A 271 -8.39 -8.34 -29.91
C VAL A 271 -9.16 -7.37 -30.81
N PRO A 272 -9.69 -7.80 -31.96
CA PRO A 272 -10.41 -6.91 -32.86
C PRO A 272 -11.78 -6.53 -32.32
N LEU A 273 -12.08 -5.22 -32.43
CA LEU A 273 -13.39 -4.61 -32.10
C LEU A 273 -14.50 -5.23 -33.00
N ARG A 274 -15.52 -5.81 -32.36
CA ARG A 274 -16.82 -6.04 -33.01
C ARG A 274 -17.63 -4.74 -32.97
N GLN A 275 -18.01 -4.29 -34.18
CA GLN A 275 -19.00 -3.24 -34.40
C GLN A 275 -20.41 -3.71 -34.04
N GLY A 276 -21.22 -2.82 -33.46
CA GLY A 276 -22.70 -2.88 -33.41
C GLY A 276 -23.27 -2.83 -32.01
N ASP A 277 -23.66 -1.67 -31.49
CA ASP A 277 -25.01 -1.12 -31.50
C ASP A 277 -25.04 0.22 -30.70
N GLU A 278 -25.50 1.25 -31.39
CA GLU A 278 -25.85 2.55 -30.82
C GLU A 278 -27.17 2.48 -30.06
N ARG A 279 -27.19 2.89 -28.77
CA ARG A 279 -28.34 3.63 -28.16
C ARG A 279 -27.90 4.41 -26.91
N SER A 280 -27.90 5.69 -27.10
CA SER A 280 -28.20 6.84 -26.20
C SER A 280 -28.14 6.70 -24.66
N GLY A 281 -27.39 7.58 -24.01
CA GLY A 281 -27.78 8.28 -22.80
C GLY A 281 -26.87 8.09 -21.60
N GLY A 282 -26.10 9.13 -21.22
CA GLY A 282 -25.49 9.25 -19.91
C GLY A 282 -23.95 9.02 -19.89
N GLY A 283 -23.22 10.08 -20.20
CA GLY A 283 -21.76 10.04 -20.21
C GLY A 283 -21.12 9.95 -18.84
N GLY A 284 -20.87 8.75 -18.39
CA GLY A 284 -19.87 8.44 -17.36
C GLY A 284 -18.74 7.72 -18.06
N LEU A 285 -17.58 8.35 -18.20
CA LEU A 285 -16.36 7.70 -18.67
C LEU A 285 -15.93 6.63 -17.67
N THR A 286 -16.47 5.42 -17.78
CA THR A 286 -15.93 4.23 -17.12
C THR A 286 -14.68 3.81 -17.86
N ALA A 287 -13.54 4.37 -17.48
CA ALA A 287 -12.26 3.81 -17.86
C ALA A 287 -12.15 2.41 -17.23
N HIS A 288 -12.19 1.37 -18.05
CA HIS A 288 -11.93 0.01 -17.61
C HIS A 288 -10.46 -0.12 -17.24
N TYR A 289 -10.11 0.18 -15.97
CA TYR A 289 -8.82 -0.14 -15.39
C TYR A 289 -8.80 -1.64 -15.03
N SER A 290 -7.81 -2.37 -15.53
CA SER A 290 -7.58 -3.73 -15.03
C SER A 290 -7.14 -3.62 -13.56
N PRO A 291 -7.88 -4.17 -12.60
CA PRO A 291 -7.55 -4.02 -11.18
C PRO A 291 -6.32 -4.85 -10.76
N PHE A 292 -5.72 -5.61 -11.68
CA PHE A 292 -4.75 -6.66 -11.36
C PHE A 292 -3.28 -6.24 -11.46
N ASN A 293 -2.94 -5.23 -12.27
CA ASN A 293 -1.56 -4.82 -12.46
C ASN A 293 -1.30 -3.48 -11.76
N VAL A 294 -0.55 -3.53 -10.68
CA VAL A 294 -0.01 -2.36 -9.98
C VAL A 294 1.50 -2.48 -9.96
N ASP A 295 2.17 -1.49 -10.53
CA ASP A 295 3.63 -1.38 -10.49
C ASP A 295 4.06 -0.74 -9.17
N PHE A 296 4.99 -1.37 -8.46
CA PHE A 296 5.57 -0.85 -7.25
C PHE A 296 6.96 -0.26 -7.54
N PHE A 297 7.20 0.91 -7.00
CA PHE A 297 8.51 1.57 -6.99
C PHE A 297 8.81 2.06 -5.58
N HIS A 298 9.77 1.45 -4.94
CA HIS A 298 10.23 1.91 -3.64
C HIS A 298 11.43 2.84 -3.83
N HIS A 299 11.50 3.91 -3.05
CA HIS A 299 12.62 4.86 -3.07
C HIS A 299 13.42 4.77 -1.77
N PRO A 300 14.71 5.15 -1.78
CA PRO A 300 15.54 5.22 -0.58
C PRO A 300 14.97 6.21 0.43
N LEU A 301 15.29 6.02 1.69
CA LEU A 301 14.87 6.93 2.75
C LEU A 301 15.85 8.10 2.86
N LEU A 302 15.32 9.27 3.20
CA LEU A 302 16.16 10.35 3.70
C LEU A 302 16.37 10.14 5.20
N CYS A 303 17.63 10.10 5.61
CA CYS A 303 18.06 9.86 6.98
C CYS A 303 18.78 11.08 7.54
N ASN A 304 18.77 11.24 8.87
CA ASN A 304 19.59 12.22 9.57
C ASN A 304 21.07 11.79 9.60
N ALA A 305 21.93 12.59 10.20
CA ALA A 305 23.38 12.32 10.29
C ALA A 305 23.70 11.01 11.02
N GLU A 306 22.83 10.54 11.90
CA GLU A 306 22.94 9.28 12.64
C GLU A 306 22.41 8.06 11.82
N GLY A 307 22.01 8.25 10.58
CA GLY A 307 21.46 7.20 9.73
C GLY A 307 20.02 6.80 10.07
N GLN A 308 19.32 7.56 10.93
CA GLN A 308 17.92 7.30 11.26
C GLN A 308 17.01 7.99 10.26
N ARG A 309 15.95 7.30 9.86
CA ARG A 309 14.92 7.86 8.97
C ARG A 309 14.40 9.20 9.53
N LEU A 310 14.31 10.21 8.67
CA LEU A 310 13.72 11.50 9.04
C LEU A 310 12.32 11.30 9.62
N CYS A 311 12.07 11.93 10.72
CA CYS A 311 10.80 11.91 11.41
C CYS A 311 10.37 13.33 11.83
N LYS A 312 9.14 13.47 12.31
CA LYS A 312 8.56 14.77 12.73
C LYS A 312 9.30 15.46 13.90
N ARG A 313 10.26 14.76 14.53
CA ARG A 313 11.10 15.34 15.60
C ARG A 313 12.26 16.17 15.03
N ASP A 314 12.60 15.94 13.76
CA ASP A 314 13.68 16.64 13.05
C ASP A 314 13.16 18.01 12.56
N LYS A 315 12.94 18.93 13.50
CA LYS A 315 12.30 20.24 13.26
C LYS A 315 12.98 21.06 12.17
N SER A 316 14.30 20.98 12.02
CA SER A 316 15.06 21.69 10.99
C SER A 316 14.76 21.21 9.58
N MET A 317 14.15 20.03 9.42
CA MET A 317 13.72 19.44 8.15
C MET A 317 12.20 19.55 7.93
N ASP A 318 11.49 20.24 8.83
CA ASP A 318 10.06 20.56 8.71
C ASP A 318 9.85 21.60 7.62
N LEU A 319 8.91 21.33 6.69
CA LEU A 319 8.68 22.19 5.53
C LEU A 319 8.19 23.59 5.97
N GLY A 320 7.42 23.68 7.04
CA GLY A 320 6.97 24.94 7.56
C GLY A 320 8.08 25.80 8.13
N TYR A 321 9.06 25.16 8.78
CA TYR A 321 10.27 25.86 9.23
C TYR A 321 11.05 26.39 8.02
N LEU A 322 11.28 25.56 7.01
CA LEU A 322 12.01 25.94 5.79
C LEU A 322 11.32 27.09 5.06
N ARG A 323 9.99 27.04 4.87
CA ARG A 323 9.21 28.17 4.29
C ARG A 323 9.37 29.46 5.13
N GLY A 324 9.36 29.34 6.45
CA GLY A 324 9.51 30.46 7.38
C GLY A 324 10.89 31.12 7.36
N THR A 325 11.93 30.40 6.92
CA THR A 325 13.28 30.95 6.73
C THR A 325 13.47 31.64 5.39
N GLY A 326 12.45 31.65 4.53
CA GLY A 326 12.48 32.29 3.20
C GLY A 326 13.07 31.41 2.10
N ILE A 327 13.33 30.12 2.36
CA ILE A 327 13.74 29.17 1.32
C ILE A 327 12.62 29.05 0.28
N THR A 328 12.96 29.13 -0.99
CA THR A 328 12.02 29.02 -2.11
C THR A 328 11.68 27.55 -2.40
N PRO A 329 10.51 27.26 -3.01
CA PRO A 329 10.16 25.90 -3.41
C PRO A 329 11.17 25.31 -4.40
N GLN A 330 11.72 26.12 -5.31
CA GLN A 330 12.70 25.71 -6.29
C GLN A 330 14.03 25.27 -5.65
N GLU A 331 14.46 25.93 -4.58
CA GLU A 331 15.64 25.52 -3.81
C GLU A 331 15.44 24.18 -3.14
N ILE A 332 14.25 23.93 -2.56
CA ILE A 332 13.90 22.63 -1.96
C ILE A 332 13.87 21.53 -3.03
N ILE A 333 13.19 21.79 -4.15
CA ILE A 333 13.10 20.83 -5.26
C ILE A 333 14.50 20.56 -5.84
N GLY A 334 15.34 21.58 -6.05
CA GLY A 334 16.72 21.42 -6.54
C GLY A 334 17.56 20.56 -5.60
N LYS A 335 17.47 20.80 -4.28
CA LYS A 335 18.15 19.96 -3.29
C LYS A 335 17.68 18.50 -3.36
N LEU A 336 16.36 18.26 -3.42
CA LEU A 336 15.82 16.90 -3.50
C LEU A 336 16.13 16.21 -4.83
N ALA A 337 16.16 16.96 -5.94
CA ALA A 337 16.56 16.46 -7.25
C ALA A 337 18.03 16.00 -7.28
N TYR A 338 18.93 16.78 -6.67
CA TYR A 338 20.32 16.41 -6.50
C TYR A 338 20.46 15.15 -5.64
N LEU A 339 19.78 15.07 -4.51
CA LEU A 339 19.77 13.87 -3.65
C LEU A 339 19.20 12.64 -4.36
N ALA A 340 18.24 12.83 -5.26
CA ALA A 340 17.69 11.75 -6.10
C ALA A 340 18.59 11.39 -7.30
N GLY A 341 19.75 12.04 -7.48
CA GLY A 341 20.66 11.82 -8.61
C GLY A 341 20.12 12.29 -9.96
N LEU A 342 19.08 13.14 -9.96
CA LEU A 342 18.45 13.66 -11.18
C LEU A 342 19.24 14.83 -11.78
N THR A 343 19.95 15.57 -10.95
CA THR A 343 20.77 16.74 -11.30
C THR A 343 22.15 16.63 -10.66
N ASP A 344 23.16 17.30 -11.26
CA ASP A 344 24.54 17.30 -10.76
C ASP A 344 24.80 18.38 -9.70
N SER A 345 23.82 19.22 -9.42
CA SER A 345 23.91 20.32 -8.45
C SER A 345 22.55 20.58 -7.77
N THR A 346 22.59 21.36 -6.69
CA THR A 346 21.40 21.80 -5.95
C THR A 346 20.79 23.08 -6.53
N THR A 347 21.06 23.39 -7.79
CA THR A 347 20.51 24.59 -8.46
C THR A 347 18.98 24.59 -8.37
N PRO A 348 18.35 25.73 -8.00
CA PRO A 348 16.91 25.84 -7.93
C PRO A 348 16.24 25.45 -9.25
N ILE A 349 15.24 24.59 -9.18
CA ILE A 349 14.54 24.02 -10.33
C ILE A 349 13.08 23.72 -9.97
N THR A 350 12.18 23.75 -10.93
CA THR A 350 10.77 23.39 -10.74
C THR A 350 10.56 21.89 -10.98
N PRO A 351 9.49 21.29 -10.42
CA PRO A 351 9.14 19.89 -10.74
C PRO A 351 8.92 19.63 -12.23
N SER A 352 8.36 20.60 -12.95
CA SER A 352 8.09 20.48 -14.39
C SER A 352 9.38 20.42 -15.22
N GLU A 353 10.40 21.17 -14.84
CA GLU A 353 11.73 21.15 -15.49
C GLU A 353 12.47 19.83 -15.22
N LEU A 354 12.13 19.12 -14.14
CA LEU A 354 12.70 17.81 -13.82
C LEU A 354 12.10 16.67 -14.66
N LEU A 355 10.91 16.83 -15.25
CA LEU A 355 10.25 15.74 -15.99
C LEU A 355 11.11 15.10 -17.06
N PRO A 356 11.80 15.86 -17.96
CA PRO A 356 12.68 15.26 -18.97
C PRO A 356 13.96 14.64 -18.39
N LEU A 357 14.32 14.97 -17.15
CA LEU A 357 15.52 14.48 -16.48
C LEU A 357 15.26 13.23 -15.65
N PHE A 358 13.98 12.95 -15.36
CA PHE A 358 13.56 11.88 -14.45
C PHE A 358 13.84 10.50 -15.05
N SER A 359 14.48 9.65 -14.26
CA SER A 359 14.64 8.22 -14.51
C SER A 359 14.90 7.48 -13.21
N TRP A 360 14.17 6.41 -12.96
CA TRP A 360 14.41 5.51 -11.82
C TRP A 360 15.83 4.94 -11.79
N LYS A 361 16.50 4.82 -12.94
CA LYS A 361 17.89 4.34 -13.02
C LYS A 361 18.90 5.30 -12.40
N LYS A 362 18.54 6.58 -12.24
CA LYS A 362 19.39 7.59 -11.61
C LYS A 362 19.20 7.65 -10.09
N VAL A 363 18.02 7.27 -9.61
CA VAL A 363 17.70 7.30 -8.18
C VAL A 363 18.57 6.27 -7.46
N PRO A 364 19.27 6.66 -6.36
CA PRO A 364 20.12 5.71 -5.62
C PRO A 364 19.27 4.63 -4.94
N THR A 365 19.85 3.45 -4.75
CA THR A 365 19.21 2.34 -4.01
C THR A 365 19.53 2.39 -2.51
N GLU A 366 20.60 3.05 -2.11
CA GLU A 366 20.98 3.22 -0.72
C GLU A 366 20.28 4.42 -0.07
N ASP A 367 20.05 4.34 1.25
CA ASP A 367 19.49 5.45 2.00
C ASP A 367 20.41 6.68 1.97
N ILE A 368 19.80 7.85 1.89
CA ILE A 368 20.48 9.13 1.70
C ILE A 368 20.62 9.82 3.05
N ILE A 369 21.86 9.97 3.50
CA ILE A 369 22.16 10.65 4.77
C ILE A 369 22.29 12.15 4.51
N LEU A 370 21.45 12.94 5.18
CA LEU A 370 21.52 14.40 5.15
C LEU A 370 22.60 14.87 6.14
N LYS A 371 23.58 15.59 5.61
CA LYS A 371 24.65 16.23 6.40
C LYS A 371 24.26 17.63 6.83
#